data_77242e9e84efb24ae8fa1133387d4118
#
_entry.id   77242e9e84efb24ae8fa1133387d4118
#
_cell.length_a   1.000
_cell.length_b   1.000
_cell.length_c   1.000
_cell.angle_alpha   90.00
_cell.angle_beta   90.00
_cell.angle_gamma   90.00
#
_symmetry.space_group_name_H-M   'P 1'
#
loop_
_entity.id
_entity.type
_entity.pdbx_description
1 polymer ?
#
loop_
_entity_poly.entity_id
_entity_poly.type
_entity_poly.pdbx_seq_one_letter_code
_entity_poly.pdbx_strand_id
1 'polypeptide(L)'
;ERYRKGVKTNNPEPEFKFNAPVFPKKNVFKNLKSISELPKSHPARGLVEKRNIPQERCADLFLCPDFYGFSNLLVKNKFSPSSCDHPRLLIPFRNENGEVFAYQGRAFGSEQPRYITVKLDENADKIYGLDRVDKTKKILVVEGPIDSMFLDNCIAVAGADFSKKLIDGELVII
;
A
#
# COMPACT_ATOMS: atom_id res chain seq x y z
N GLU A 1 18.08 54.24 -39.03
CA GLU A 1 17.73 53.04 -38.20
C GLU A 1 16.33 52.60 -38.54
N ARG A 2 16.20 51.46 -39.27
CA ARG A 2 14.89 50.88 -39.65
C ARG A 2 14.55 49.76 -38.66
N TYR A 3 13.61 50.00 -37.74
CA TYR A 3 13.02 48.95 -36.92
C TYR A 3 12.19 48.01 -37.80
N ARG A 4 12.61 46.74 -37.91
CA ARG A 4 11.79 45.68 -38.50
C ARG A 4 10.66 45.33 -37.54
N LYS A 5 9.41 45.59 -37.93
CA LYS A 5 8.22 45.06 -37.24
C LYS A 5 8.22 43.56 -37.39
N GLY A 6 8.32 42.83 -36.26
CA GLY A 6 8.20 41.37 -36.22
C GLY A 6 6.78 40.95 -36.66
N VAL A 7 6.73 40.07 -37.66
CA VAL A 7 5.51 39.37 -38.06
C VAL A 7 5.20 38.35 -36.96
N LYS A 8 4.06 38.49 -36.28
CA LYS A 8 3.56 37.44 -35.38
C LYS A 8 3.04 36.27 -36.24
N THR A 9 3.77 35.20 -36.33
CA THR A 9 3.29 33.94 -36.92
C THR A 9 2.40 33.26 -35.89
N ASN A 10 1.12 33.12 -36.19
CA ASN A 10 0.13 32.33 -35.44
C ASN A 10 0.30 30.82 -35.73
N ASN A 11 1.49 30.26 -35.56
CA ASN A 11 1.64 28.82 -35.53
C ASN A 11 1.49 28.36 -34.08
N PRO A 12 0.54 27.47 -33.79
CA PRO A 12 0.49 26.85 -32.47
C PRO A 12 1.81 26.09 -32.24
N GLU A 13 2.46 26.38 -31.11
CA GLU A 13 3.63 25.60 -30.73
C GLU A 13 3.25 24.13 -30.63
N PRO A 14 4.07 23.20 -31.19
CA PRO A 14 3.76 21.78 -31.07
C PRO A 14 3.77 21.37 -29.59
N GLU A 15 2.61 20.94 -29.07
CA GLU A 15 2.53 20.33 -27.74
C GLU A 15 3.33 19.01 -27.75
N PHE A 16 4.55 19.05 -27.28
CA PHE A 16 5.30 17.84 -26.99
C PHE A 16 4.70 17.15 -25.77
N LYS A 17 3.83 16.17 -25.98
CA LYS A 17 3.39 15.27 -24.92
C LYS A 17 4.52 14.30 -24.62
N PHE A 18 5.30 14.62 -23.60
CA PHE A 18 6.23 13.64 -23.03
C PHE A 18 5.39 12.58 -22.31
N ASN A 19 5.27 11.40 -22.91
CA ASN A 19 4.84 10.24 -22.16
C ASN A 19 5.93 9.97 -21.12
N ALA A 20 5.59 10.12 -19.84
CA ALA A 20 6.49 9.75 -18.76
C ALA A 20 6.96 8.29 -18.98
N PRO A 21 8.26 7.99 -18.83
CA PRO A 21 8.74 6.63 -19.01
C PRO A 21 7.99 5.71 -18.05
N VAL A 22 7.33 4.68 -18.59
CA VAL A 22 6.67 3.64 -17.80
C VAL A 22 7.77 2.74 -17.25
N PHE A 23 8.22 3.02 -16.03
CA PHE A 23 9.12 2.10 -15.32
C PHE A 23 8.35 0.82 -14.99
N PRO A 24 8.97 -0.38 -15.16
CA PRO A 24 8.32 -1.63 -14.79
C PRO A 24 7.94 -1.59 -13.31
N LYS A 25 6.70 -1.95 -12.99
CA LYS A 25 6.17 -1.98 -11.61
C LYS A 25 7.15 -2.75 -10.73
N LYS A 26 7.78 -2.06 -9.80
CA LYS A 26 8.79 -2.65 -8.91
C LYS A 26 8.06 -3.57 -7.94
N ASN A 27 8.18 -4.88 -8.11
CA ASN A 27 7.64 -5.81 -7.12
C ASN A 27 8.50 -5.72 -5.84
N VAL A 28 8.04 -4.91 -4.90
CA VAL A 28 8.73 -4.60 -3.65
C VAL A 28 8.95 -5.86 -2.80
N PHE A 29 8.03 -6.83 -2.90
CA PHE A 29 8.01 -8.04 -2.06
C PHE A 29 8.52 -9.31 -2.78
N LYS A 30 9.17 -9.17 -3.94
CA LYS A 30 9.64 -10.30 -4.77
C LYS A 30 10.49 -11.35 -4.04
N ASN A 31 11.16 -10.95 -2.96
CA ASN A 31 12.03 -11.81 -2.16
C ASN A 31 11.34 -12.35 -0.90
N LEU A 32 10.07 -12.01 -0.67
CA LEU A 32 9.29 -12.51 0.46
C LEU A 32 8.33 -13.60 -0.02
N LYS A 33 8.09 -14.58 0.84
CA LYS A 33 7.06 -15.60 0.57
C LYS A 33 5.70 -15.07 0.97
N SER A 34 4.70 -15.26 0.11
CA SER A 34 3.31 -15.04 0.50
C SER A 34 2.86 -16.09 1.51
N ILE A 35 1.85 -15.77 2.29
CA ILE A 35 1.29 -16.73 3.27
C ILE A 35 0.74 -17.97 2.57
N SER A 36 0.22 -17.84 1.35
CA SER A 36 -0.28 -18.98 0.57
C SER A 36 0.82 -19.96 0.16
N GLU A 37 2.08 -19.52 0.02
CA GLU A 37 3.23 -20.35 -0.34
C GLU A 37 3.86 -21.07 0.86
N LEU A 38 3.48 -20.72 2.08
CA LEU A 38 4.00 -21.34 3.28
C LEU A 38 3.33 -22.71 3.55
N PRO A 39 4.06 -23.69 4.10
CA PRO A 39 3.47 -24.95 4.55
C PRO A 39 2.34 -24.72 5.56
N LYS A 40 1.34 -25.58 5.60
CA LYS A 40 0.22 -25.50 6.57
C LYS A 40 0.69 -25.51 8.03
N SER A 41 1.80 -26.19 8.31
CA SER A 41 2.42 -26.25 9.64
C SER A 41 3.16 -24.99 10.05
N HIS A 42 3.32 -23.99 9.15
CA HIS A 42 4.08 -22.78 9.44
C HIS A 42 3.32 -21.87 10.42
N PRO A 43 3.95 -21.35 11.50
CA PRO A 43 3.25 -20.52 12.51
C PRO A 43 2.55 -19.28 11.95
N ALA A 44 3.15 -18.61 10.93
CA ALA A 44 2.54 -17.47 10.28
C ALA A 44 1.23 -17.83 9.57
N ARG A 45 1.17 -19.02 8.94
CA ARG A 45 -0.05 -19.53 8.32
C ARG A 45 -1.11 -19.89 9.37
N GLY A 46 -0.69 -20.53 10.48
CA GLY A 46 -1.58 -20.83 11.60
C GLY A 46 -2.23 -19.56 12.21
N LEU A 47 -1.50 -18.43 12.26
CA LEU A 47 -2.07 -17.15 12.71
C LEU A 47 -3.18 -16.65 11.78
N VAL A 48 -2.96 -16.72 10.48
CA VAL A 48 -3.92 -16.27 9.46
C VAL A 48 -5.17 -17.15 9.47
N GLU A 49 -4.98 -18.47 9.56
CA GLU A 49 -6.08 -19.46 9.67
C GLU A 49 -6.86 -19.27 10.97
N LYS A 50 -6.20 -19.11 12.12
CA LYS A 50 -6.86 -18.83 13.41
C LYS A 50 -7.71 -17.58 13.39
N ARG A 51 -7.36 -16.61 12.54
CA ARG A 51 -8.13 -15.37 12.36
C ARG A 51 -9.21 -15.49 11.30
N ASN A 52 -9.36 -16.66 10.66
CA ASN A 52 -10.27 -16.92 9.56
C ASN A 52 -10.11 -15.90 8.39
N ILE A 53 -8.89 -15.38 8.17
CA ILE A 53 -8.63 -14.50 7.03
C ILE A 53 -8.96 -15.26 5.74
N PRO A 54 -9.75 -14.69 4.81
CA PRO A 54 -10.14 -15.35 3.58
C PRO A 54 -8.92 -15.84 2.79
N GLN A 55 -9.00 -17.07 2.27
CA GLN A 55 -7.85 -17.72 1.63
C GLN A 55 -7.37 -16.96 0.39
N GLU A 56 -8.26 -16.33 -0.35
CA GLU A 56 -7.93 -15.47 -1.49
C GLU A 56 -7.06 -14.26 -1.10
N ARG A 57 -7.12 -13.83 0.18
CA ARG A 57 -6.27 -12.75 0.70
C ARG A 57 -4.86 -13.22 1.08
N CYS A 58 -4.67 -14.53 1.30
CA CYS A 58 -3.37 -15.07 1.72
C CYS A 58 -2.27 -14.91 0.67
N ALA A 59 -2.61 -14.79 -0.61
CA ALA A 59 -1.65 -14.54 -1.68
C ALA A 59 -1.07 -13.11 -1.63
N ASP A 60 -1.81 -12.17 -1.06
CA ASP A 60 -1.43 -10.76 -0.92
C ASP A 60 -0.82 -10.42 0.45
N LEU A 61 -0.70 -11.40 1.33
CA LEU A 61 -0.06 -11.25 2.63
C LEU A 61 1.31 -11.95 2.61
N PHE A 62 2.33 -11.33 3.20
CA PHE A 62 3.70 -11.85 3.14
C PHE A 62 4.28 -12.07 4.53
N LEU A 63 5.14 -13.08 4.64
CA LEU A 63 6.00 -13.26 5.81
C LEU A 63 7.26 -12.42 5.64
N CYS A 64 7.53 -11.52 6.57
CA CYS A 64 8.80 -10.80 6.66
C CYS A 64 9.54 -11.25 7.93
N PRO A 65 10.61 -12.03 7.80
CA PRO A 65 11.38 -12.51 8.95
C PRO A 65 12.17 -11.41 9.66
N ASP A 66 12.66 -10.44 8.90
CA ASP A 66 13.50 -9.32 9.33
C ASP A 66 12.82 -8.01 8.89
N PHE A 67 11.87 -7.53 9.68
CA PHE A 67 11.01 -6.41 9.29
C PHE A 67 11.76 -5.07 9.26
N TYR A 68 12.63 -4.80 10.24
CA TYR A 68 13.37 -3.54 10.29
C TYR A 68 14.46 -3.50 9.24
N GLY A 69 15.19 -4.60 9.06
CA GLY A 69 16.19 -4.73 8.01
C GLY A 69 15.56 -4.58 6.63
N PHE A 70 14.47 -5.30 6.35
CA PHE A 70 13.72 -5.16 5.11
C PHE A 70 13.23 -3.73 4.86
N SER A 71 12.69 -3.07 5.90
CA SER A 71 12.19 -1.70 5.78
C SER A 71 13.31 -0.70 5.52
N ASN A 72 14.48 -0.89 6.13
CA ASN A 72 15.65 -0.03 5.92
C ASN A 72 16.25 -0.17 4.50
N LEU A 73 16.04 -1.30 3.81
CA LEU A 73 16.38 -1.46 2.39
C LEU A 73 15.50 -0.62 1.48
N LEU A 74 14.24 -0.38 1.89
CA LEU A 74 13.26 0.37 1.09
C LEU A 74 13.24 1.86 1.44
N VAL A 75 13.34 2.17 2.72
CA VAL A 75 13.33 3.54 3.25
C VAL A 75 14.55 3.72 4.16
N LYS A 76 15.54 4.44 3.66
CA LYS A 76 16.82 4.64 4.36
C LYS A 76 16.63 5.15 5.79
N ASN A 77 17.29 4.49 6.76
CA ASN A 77 17.27 4.86 8.17
C ASN A 77 15.88 4.92 8.81
N LYS A 78 14.94 4.08 8.35
CA LYS A 78 13.57 4.02 8.91
C LYS A 78 13.58 3.53 10.36
N PHE A 79 14.43 2.56 10.67
CA PHE A 79 14.60 2.00 12.01
C PHE A 79 16.07 2.06 12.43
N SER A 80 16.30 2.29 13.75
CA SER A 80 17.64 2.27 14.31
C SER A 80 18.24 0.86 14.28
N PRO A 81 19.54 0.71 13.99
CA PRO A 81 20.23 -0.58 14.04
C PRO A 81 20.18 -1.29 15.40
N SER A 82 19.98 -0.51 16.49
CA SER A 82 19.86 -1.04 17.86
C SER A 82 18.45 -1.56 18.18
N SER A 83 17.47 -1.38 17.30
CA SER A 83 16.11 -1.86 17.51
C SER A 83 16.07 -3.37 17.41
N CYS A 84 15.40 -4.03 18.37
CA CYS A 84 15.16 -5.46 18.32
C CYS A 84 14.13 -5.75 17.20
N ASP A 85 14.55 -6.51 16.21
CA ASP A 85 13.70 -6.86 15.08
C ASP A 85 12.93 -8.17 15.35
N HIS A 86 11.74 -8.25 14.77
CA HIS A 86 10.84 -9.40 14.90
C HIS A 86 10.18 -9.73 13.57
N PRO A 87 9.90 -11.02 13.30
CA PRO A 87 9.10 -11.38 12.15
C PRO A 87 7.72 -10.73 12.19
N ARG A 88 7.24 -10.27 11.03
CA ARG A 88 5.92 -9.65 10.91
C ARG A 88 5.17 -10.15 9.69
N LEU A 89 3.85 -10.17 9.81
CA LEU A 89 2.94 -10.30 8.69
C LEU A 89 2.90 -8.95 7.96
N LEU A 90 3.27 -8.92 6.68
CA LEU A 90 3.16 -7.72 5.85
C LEU A 90 1.82 -7.68 5.13
N ILE A 91 1.20 -6.52 5.18
CA ILE A 91 -0.06 -6.17 4.53
C ILE A 91 0.24 -5.01 3.59
N PRO A 92 0.33 -5.24 2.25
CA PRO A 92 0.62 -4.20 1.28
C PRO A 92 -0.54 -3.23 1.11
N PHE A 93 -0.26 -1.93 1.02
CA PHE A 93 -1.21 -0.90 0.62
C PHE A 93 -0.92 -0.53 -0.82
N ARG A 94 -1.91 -0.74 -1.69
CA ARG A 94 -1.79 -0.51 -3.13
C ARG A 94 -2.70 0.64 -3.56
N ASN A 95 -2.21 1.44 -4.50
CA ASN A 95 -3.04 2.43 -5.18
C ASN A 95 -3.96 1.75 -6.21
N GLU A 96 -4.81 2.51 -6.85
CA GLU A 96 -5.76 2.03 -7.88
C GLU A 96 -5.07 1.33 -9.07
N ASN A 97 -3.79 1.64 -9.32
CA ASN A 97 -2.97 0.99 -10.34
C ASN A 97 -2.31 -0.32 -9.87
N GLY A 98 -2.53 -0.72 -8.61
CA GLY A 98 -1.93 -1.88 -7.97
C GLY A 98 -0.47 -1.68 -7.52
N GLU A 99 0.03 -0.44 -7.49
CA GLU A 99 1.38 -0.12 -7.05
C GLU A 99 1.43 0.03 -5.54
N VAL A 100 2.44 -0.58 -4.90
CA VAL A 100 2.61 -0.50 -3.46
C VAL A 100 3.17 0.86 -3.06
N PHE A 101 2.43 1.64 -2.30
CA PHE A 101 2.84 2.94 -1.76
C PHE A 101 3.13 2.92 -0.26
N ALA A 102 2.64 1.90 0.44
CA ALA A 102 2.90 1.66 1.85
C ALA A 102 2.71 0.19 2.18
N TYR A 103 3.12 -0.22 3.37
CA TYR A 103 2.78 -1.52 3.93
C TYR A 103 2.70 -1.45 5.43
N GLN A 104 1.92 -2.35 6.03
CA GLN A 104 1.81 -2.48 7.47
C GLN A 104 2.39 -3.83 7.91
N GLY A 105 3.28 -3.79 8.89
CA GLY A 105 3.83 -4.97 9.56
C GLY A 105 3.07 -5.26 10.84
N ARG A 106 2.37 -6.40 10.91
CA ARG A 106 1.68 -6.88 12.10
C ARG A 106 2.53 -7.91 12.84
N ALA A 107 2.75 -7.70 14.13
CA ALA A 107 3.42 -8.65 15.01
C ALA A 107 2.65 -9.99 15.08
N PHE A 108 3.38 -11.10 15.15
CA PHE A 108 2.77 -12.42 15.32
C PHE A 108 2.40 -12.70 16.77
N GLY A 109 3.18 -12.20 17.72
CA GLY A 109 3.00 -12.38 19.16
C GLY A 109 2.55 -11.13 19.89
N SER A 110 3.19 -10.89 21.05
CA SER A 110 2.93 -9.75 21.94
C SER A 110 3.85 -8.55 21.70
N GLU A 111 4.70 -8.61 20.68
CA GLU A 111 5.68 -7.56 20.36
C GLU A 111 5.00 -6.21 20.13
N GLN A 112 5.61 -5.18 20.69
CA GLN A 112 5.12 -3.80 20.56
C GLN A 112 6.04 -2.96 19.66
N PRO A 113 5.48 -2.03 18.89
CA PRO A 113 4.05 -1.85 18.61
C PRO A 113 3.48 -3.01 17.78
N ARG A 114 2.22 -3.37 18.04
CA ARG A 114 1.54 -4.47 17.36
C ARG A 114 1.45 -4.27 15.86
N TYR A 115 1.26 -3.03 15.43
CA TYR A 115 1.20 -2.62 14.02
C TYR A 115 2.20 -1.51 13.77
N ILE A 116 2.95 -1.63 12.68
CA ILE A 116 3.88 -0.59 12.21
C ILE A 116 3.59 -0.35 10.74
N THR A 117 3.24 0.89 10.38
CA THR A 117 3.03 1.27 8.98
C THR A 117 4.28 1.98 8.45
N VAL A 118 4.78 1.50 7.31
CA VAL A 118 5.90 2.10 6.57
C VAL A 118 5.36 2.65 5.26
N LYS A 119 5.53 3.95 5.04
CA LYS A 119 5.20 4.63 3.79
C LYS A 119 6.41 4.56 2.85
N LEU A 120 6.17 4.23 1.60
CA LEU A 120 7.15 4.33 0.49
C LEU A 120 6.94 5.64 -0.27
N ASP A 121 5.71 6.17 -0.25
CA ASP A 121 5.36 7.51 -0.68
C ASP A 121 4.83 8.28 0.54
N GLU A 122 5.59 9.27 1.00
CA GLU A 122 5.24 10.06 2.19
C GLU A 122 3.98 10.90 1.99
N ASN A 123 3.62 11.23 0.75
CA ASN A 123 2.44 12.00 0.41
C ASN A 123 1.16 11.15 0.32
N ALA A 124 1.29 9.83 0.24
CA ALA A 124 0.13 8.96 0.14
C ALA A 124 -0.59 8.82 1.48
N ASP A 125 -1.91 8.79 1.43
CA ASP A 125 -2.73 8.49 2.60
C ASP A 125 -2.67 7.01 2.95
N LYS A 126 -2.76 6.68 4.25
CA LYS A 126 -2.69 5.30 4.74
C LYS A 126 -4.01 4.56 4.54
N ILE A 127 -4.48 4.47 3.30
CA ILE A 127 -5.73 3.79 2.97
C ILE A 127 -5.40 2.45 2.31
N TYR A 128 -5.87 1.39 2.94
CA TYR A 128 -5.74 0.03 2.44
C TYR A 128 -6.94 -0.35 1.58
N GLY A 129 -6.72 -1.04 0.47
CA GLY A 129 -7.77 -1.62 -0.36
C GLY A 129 -8.23 -0.76 -1.53
N LEU A 130 -7.52 0.33 -1.87
CA LEU A 130 -7.85 1.20 -3.02
C LEU A 130 -7.80 0.46 -4.37
N ASP A 131 -6.99 -0.57 -4.47
CA ASP A 131 -6.78 -1.38 -5.67
C ASP A 131 -7.93 -2.33 -6.02
N ARG A 132 -8.92 -2.47 -5.12
CA ARG A 132 -9.98 -3.47 -5.26
C ARG A 132 -11.40 -2.95 -5.02
N VAL A 133 -11.57 -1.67 -4.74
CA VAL A 133 -12.90 -1.11 -4.52
C VAL A 133 -13.55 -0.68 -5.83
N ASP A 134 -14.83 -0.98 -5.94
CA ASP A 134 -15.72 -0.50 -7.00
C ASP A 134 -16.37 0.81 -6.55
N LYS A 135 -15.91 1.93 -7.09
CA LYS A 135 -16.38 3.28 -6.74
C LYS A 135 -17.81 3.57 -7.19
N THR A 136 -18.39 2.73 -8.02
CA THR A 136 -19.80 2.84 -8.46
C THR A 136 -20.76 2.31 -7.42
N LYS A 137 -20.25 1.62 -6.39
CA LYS A 137 -21.00 1.05 -5.28
C LYS A 137 -20.67 1.73 -3.96
N LYS A 138 -21.48 1.50 -2.94
CA LYS A 138 -21.17 1.92 -1.57
C LYS A 138 -19.87 1.28 -1.11
N ILE A 139 -18.96 2.09 -0.59
CA ILE A 139 -17.66 1.65 -0.07
C ILE A 139 -17.76 1.63 1.45
N LEU A 140 -17.55 0.47 2.05
CA LEU A 140 -17.46 0.32 3.50
C LEU A 140 -16.08 0.83 3.97
N VAL A 141 -16.06 1.50 5.11
CA VAL A 141 -14.84 2.05 5.71
C VAL A 141 -14.68 1.53 7.12
N VAL A 142 -13.58 0.85 7.39
CA VAL A 142 -13.20 0.33 8.70
C VAL A 142 -11.86 0.89 9.14
N GLU A 143 -11.49 0.69 10.41
CA GLU A 143 -10.20 1.15 10.92
C GLU A 143 -9.05 0.24 10.49
N GLY A 144 -9.24 -1.08 10.60
CA GLY A 144 -8.17 -2.08 10.44
C GLY A 144 -8.11 -2.73 9.05
N PRO A 145 -6.92 -2.82 8.41
CA PRO A 145 -6.76 -3.55 7.16
C PRO A 145 -7.26 -5.00 7.21
N ILE A 146 -7.02 -5.71 8.33
CA ILE A 146 -7.48 -7.09 8.47
C ILE A 146 -9.01 -7.16 8.49
N ASP A 147 -9.67 -6.22 9.20
CA ASP A 147 -11.14 -6.21 9.30
C ASP A 147 -11.78 -5.98 7.93
N SER A 148 -11.18 -5.14 7.10
CA SER A 148 -11.65 -4.92 5.73
C SER A 148 -11.55 -6.15 4.82
N MET A 149 -10.75 -7.15 5.17
CA MET A 149 -10.59 -8.37 4.36
C MET A 149 -11.83 -9.29 4.41
N PHE A 150 -12.69 -9.12 5.41
CA PHE A 150 -13.92 -9.89 5.60
C PHE A 150 -15.13 -9.27 4.92
N LEU A 151 -14.99 -8.08 4.37
CA LEU A 151 -16.07 -7.28 3.82
C LEU A 151 -15.87 -7.05 2.32
N ASP A 152 -16.97 -7.11 1.59
CA ASP A 152 -16.98 -6.74 0.17
C ASP A 152 -16.92 -5.22 0.03
N ASN A 153 -16.27 -4.75 -1.03
CA ASN A 153 -16.13 -3.33 -1.38
C ASN A 153 -15.73 -2.45 -0.20
N CYS A 154 -14.68 -2.86 0.52
CA CYS A 154 -14.27 -2.26 1.78
C CYS A 154 -12.82 -1.77 1.72
N ILE A 155 -12.58 -0.61 2.36
CA ILE A 155 -11.26 -0.03 2.61
C ILE A 155 -11.00 0.07 4.11
N ALA A 156 -9.72 0.26 4.47
CA ALA A 156 -9.33 0.57 5.85
C ALA A 156 -8.43 1.79 5.93
N VAL A 157 -8.64 2.62 6.96
CA VAL A 157 -7.92 3.90 7.12
C VAL A 157 -6.64 3.80 7.96
N ALA A 158 -6.32 2.65 8.51
CA ALA A 158 -5.06 2.30 9.19
C ALA A 158 -4.47 3.42 10.10
N GLY A 159 -5.31 4.10 10.88
CA GLY A 159 -4.92 5.21 11.75
C GLY A 159 -4.63 6.52 11.00
N ALA A 160 -5.17 6.69 9.80
CA ALA A 160 -5.16 7.97 9.08
C ALA A 160 -6.29 8.87 9.58
N ASP A 161 -6.05 10.19 9.56
CA ASP A 161 -7.14 11.17 9.64
C ASP A 161 -7.97 11.05 8.36
N PHE A 162 -9.10 10.37 8.47
CA PHE A 162 -9.94 10.09 7.33
C PHE A 162 -10.77 11.31 6.95
N SER A 163 -10.43 11.94 5.84
CA SER A 163 -11.28 12.93 5.18
C SER A 163 -12.12 12.24 4.11
N LYS A 164 -13.45 12.38 4.17
CA LYS A 164 -14.39 11.84 3.14
C LYS A 164 -14.08 12.33 1.72
N LYS A 165 -13.25 13.37 1.56
CA LYS A 165 -12.82 13.90 0.26
C LYS A 165 -11.72 13.09 -0.43
N LEU A 166 -11.11 12.10 0.26
CA LEU A 166 -9.97 11.34 -0.26
C LEU A 166 -10.36 10.27 -1.27
N ILE A 167 -11.63 9.91 -1.35
CA ILE A 167 -12.13 8.86 -2.24
C ILE A 167 -13.43 9.30 -2.85
N ASP A 168 -13.50 9.29 -4.18
CA ASP A 168 -14.75 9.48 -4.91
C ASP A 168 -15.64 8.26 -4.72
N GLY A 169 -16.87 8.48 -4.22
CA GLY A 169 -17.84 7.41 -3.98
C GLY A 169 -18.72 7.64 -2.75
N GLU A 170 -19.74 6.82 -2.60
CA GLU A 170 -20.61 6.81 -1.40
C GLU A 170 -19.92 6.00 -0.30
N LEU A 171 -19.49 6.65 0.78
CA LEU A 171 -18.76 6.04 1.89
C LEU A 171 -19.68 5.75 3.08
N VAL A 172 -19.59 4.54 3.61
CA VAL A 172 -20.28 4.08 4.83
C VAL A 172 -19.24 3.67 5.86
N ILE A 173 -19.13 4.45 6.94
CA ILE A 173 -18.22 4.15 8.06
C ILE A 173 -18.90 3.19 9.00
N ILE A 174 -18.23 2.10 9.36
CA ILE A 174 -18.70 1.05 10.27
C ILE A 174 -17.68 0.74 11.36
#